data_5c95e98514b69d3c9de506c4a7166d12
#
_entry.id   5c95e98514b69d3c9de506c4a7166d12
#
_cell.length_a   1.000
_cell.length_b   1.000
_cell.length_c   1.000
_cell.angle_alpha   90.00
_cell.angle_beta   90.00
_cell.angle_gamma   90.00
#
_symmetry.space_group_name_H-M   'P 1'
#
loop_
_entity.id
_entity.type
_entity.pdbx_description
1 polymer ?
#
loop_
_entity_poly.entity_id
_entity_poly.type
_entity_poly.pdbx_seq_one_letter_code
_entity_poly.pdbx_strand_id
1 'polypeptide(L)'
;MKKFIIALIAVVLGLSSCSKEAQLLGSWKFDSVTATVGGTEMTATAEDLELEAVLTFKENGKVEATLDGESGGEANYTVAGNTLTLSDEDFSMSFEFSVNSKTLVLSGNFGEIFGGENITNGRMTLKKL
;
A
#
# COMPACT_ATOMS: atom_id res chain seq x y z
N MET A 1 -18.96 30.29 -10.98
CA MET A 1 -18.01 30.08 -11.19
C MET A 1 -17.29 28.87 -10.85
N LYS A 2 -16.18 28.99 -10.32
CA LYS A 2 -15.41 27.85 -10.01
C LYS A 2 -16.10 26.85 -9.19
N LYS A 3 -16.96 27.26 -8.32
CA LYS A 3 -17.63 26.35 -7.43
C LYS A 3 -18.54 25.39 -8.11
N PHE A 4 -19.11 25.81 -9.25
CA PHE A 4 -19.93 24.91 -9.93
C PHE A 4 -19.12 23.85 -10.52
N ILE A 5 -17.96 24.18 -11.06
CA ILE A 5 -17.08 23.25 -11.70
C ILE A 5 -16.59 22.25 -10.70
N ILE A 6 -16.31 22.73 -9.49
CA ILE A 6 -15.85 21.86 -8.44
C ILE A 6 -16.92 20.85 -8.09
N ALA A 7 -18.16 21.30 -8.05
CA ALA A 7 -19.24 20.41 -7.71
C ALA A 7 -19.40 19.34 -8.78
N LEU A 8 -19.23 19.73 -10.01
CA LEU A 8 -19.34 18.80 -11.10
C LEU A 8 -18.23 17.77 -11.00
N ILE A 9 -17.05 18.21 -10.67
CA ILE A 9 -15.93 17.30 -10.50
C ILE A 9 -16.21 16.35 -9.37
N ALA A 10 -16.82 16.83 -8.31
CA ALA A 10 -17.15 15.97 -7.20
C ALA A 10 -18.13 14.88 -7.60
N VAL A 11 -19.04 15.19 -8.50
CA VAL A 11 -19.96 14.19 -8.99
C VAL A 11 -19.21 13.13 -9.77
N VAL A 12 -18.26 13.56 -10.57
CA VAL A 12 -17.46 12.63 -11.35
C VAL A 12 -16.65 11.76 -10.40
N LEU A 13 -16.12 12.37 -9.35
CA LEU A 13 -15.37 11.62 -8.37
C LEU A 13 -16.28 10.65 -7.63
N GLY A 14 -17.52 11.04 -7.43
CA GLY A 14 -18.47 10.15 -6.81
C GLY A 14 -18.70 8.91 -7.63
N LEU A 15 -18.67 9.05 -8.96
CA LEU A 15 -18.82 7.92 -9.83
C LEU A 15 -17.57 7.05 -9.75
N SER A 16 -16.47 7.63 -9.33
CA SER A 16 -15.24 6.91 -9.18
C SER A 16 -15.07 6.37 -7.76
N SER A 17 -16.13 6.37 -6.98
CA SER A 17 -16.05 5.89 -5.62
C SER A 17 -15.66 4.42 -5.55
N CYS A 18 -15.77 3.70 -6.66
CA CYS A 18 -15.34 2.32 -6.72
C CYS A 18 -13.91 2.22 -7.18
N SER A 19 -13.23 3.36 -7.34
CA SER A 19 -11.85 3.36 -7.78
C SER A 19 -10.97 2.73 -6.72
N LYS A 20 -9.84 2.21 -7.15
CA LYS A 20 -8.90 1.58 -6.26
C LYS A 20 -8.33 2.58 -5.24
N GLU A 21 -8.16 3.81 -5.67
CA GLU A 21 -7.65 4.83 -4.76
C GLU A 21 -8.60 5.04 -3.58
N ALA A 22 -9.91 5.13 -3.85
CA ALA A 22 -10.89 5.30 -2.79
C ALA A 22 -10.92 4.08 -1.87
N GLN A 23 -10.73 2.89 -2.41
CA GLN A 23 -10.73 1.68 -1.62
C GLN A 23 -9.50 1.55 -0.73
N LEU A 24 -8.41 2.23 -1.10
CA LEU A 24 -7.20 2.21 -0.29
C LEU A 24 -7.32 3.03 1.00
N LEU A 25 -8.18 4.02 1.02
CA LEU A 25 -8.28 4.89 2.19
C LEU A 25 -8.56 4.13 3.47
N GLY A 26 -7.85 4.45 4.52
CA GLY A 26 -8.01 3.84 5.83
C GLY A 26 -6.75 3.13 6.28
N SER A 27 -6.89 2.29 7.28
CA SER A 27 -5.75 1.59 7.87
C SER A 27 -5.73 0.11 7.51
N TRP A 28 -4.54 -0.38 7.20
CA TRP A 28 -4.33 -1.75 6.76
C TRP A 28 -3.22 -2.38 7.59
N LYS A 29 -3.48 -3.51 8.18
CA LYS A 29 -2.51 -4.20 9.01
C LYS A 29 -1.79 -5.27 8.21
N PHE A 30 -0.48 -5.32 8.32
CA PHE A 30 0.32 -6.34 7.66
C PHE A 30 -0.08 -7.73 8.16
N ASP A 31 -0.34 -8.64 7.25
CA ASP A 31 -0.75 -10.00 7.56
C ASP A 31 0.35 -11.00 7.19
N SER A 32 0.82 -10.94 5.97
CA SER A 32 1.83 -11.89 5.50
C SER A 32 2.57 -11.36 4.29
N VAL A 33 3.71 -11.94 4.03
CA VAL A 33 4.48 -11.66 2.81
C VAL A 33 4.92 -12.99 2.23
N THR A 34 4.81 -13.10 0.91
CA THR A 34 5.26 -14.27 0.19
C THR A 34 6.28 -13.79 -0.85
N ALA A 35 7.38 -14.46 -0.95
CA ALA A 35 8.41 -14.06 -1.90
C ALA A 35 9.22 -15.30 -2.30
N THR A 36 9.89 -15.21 -3.45
CA THR A 36 10.79 -16.26 -3.88
C THR A 36 12.19 -15.88 -3.39
N VAL A 37 12.77 -16.74 -2.58
CA VAL A 37 14.09 -16.52 -2.02
C VAL A 37 14.98 -17.66 -2.47
N GLY A 38 15.99 -17.34 -3.28
CA GLY A 38 16.90 -18.36 -3.78
C GLY A 38 16.21 -19.43 -4.60
N GLY A 39 15.15 -19.05 -5.33
CA GLY A 39 14.41 -20.00 -6.16
C GLY A 39 13.29 -20.76 -5.44
N THR A 40 13.12 -20.53 -4.15
CA THR A 40 12.08 -21.21 -3.36
C THR A 40 11.07 -20.19 -2.85
N GLU A 41 9.79 -20.47 -3.05
CA GLU A 41 8.75 -19.59 -2.55
C GLU A 41 8.58 -19.79 -1.05
N MET A 42 8.60 -18.70 -0.32
CA MET A 42 8.47 -18.72 1.14
C MET A 42 7.43 -17.71 1.58
N THR A 43 6.70 -18.06 2.63
CA THR A 43 5.69 -17.16 3.21
C THR A 43 6.00 -16.95 4.68
N ALA A 44 5.97 -15.69 5.10
CA ALA A 44 6.12 -15.35 6.51
C ALA A 44 4.92 -14.52 6.93
N THR A 45 4.36 -14.84 8.09
CA THR A 45 3.22 -14.10 8.62
C THR A 45 3.70 -13.01 9.58
N ALA A 46 2.80 -12.13 9.96
CA ALA A 46 3.12 -11.10 10.95
C ALA A 46 3.58 -11.75 12.25
N GLU A 47 2.98 -12.89 12.61
CA GLU A 47 3.39 -13.60 13.82
C GLU A 47 4.79 -14.17 13.69
N ASP A 48 5.10 -14.74 12.52
CA ASP A 48 6.43 -15.31 12.27
C ASP A 48 7.52 -14.26 12.36
N LEU A 49 7.21 -13.05 11.94
CA LEU A 49 8.18 -11.96 11.96
C LEU A 49 8.12 -11.13 13.24
N GLU A 50 7.15 -11.43 14.09
CA GLU A 50 6.92 -10.67 15.33
C GLU A 50 6.80 -9.19 15.03
N LEU A 51 6.07 -8.87 13.94
CA LEU A 51 5.95 -7.53 13.45
C LEU A 51 4.49 -7.08 13.37
N GLU A 52 4.19 -5.93 13.96
CA GLU A 52 2.91 -5.30 13.80
C GLU A 52 3.12 -4.05 12.98
N ALA A 53 2.74 -4.07 11.74
CA ALA A 53 2.87 -2.93 10.86
C ALA A 53 1.50 -2.52 10.35
N VAL A 54 1.23 -1.23 10.35
CA VAL A 54 -0.02 -0.68 9.86
C VAL A 54 0.30 0.44 8.90
N LEU A 55 -0.36 0.41 7.74
CA LEU A 55 -0.27 1.49 6.78
C LEU A 55 -1.61 2.20 6.78
N THR A 56 -1.59 3.51 6.95
CA THR A 56 -2.79 4.32 6.92
C THR A 56 -2.73 5.25 5.72
N PHE A 57 -3.66 5.06 4.79
CA PHE A 57 -3.74 5.88 3.59
C PHE A 57 -4.74 6.99 3.83
N LYS A 58 -4.30 8.22 3.69
CA LYS A 58 -5.10 9.41 3.99
C LYS A 58 -5.58 10.09 2.72
N GLU A 59 -6.67 10.83 2.83
CA GLU A 59 -7.23 11.54 1.69
C GLU A 59 -6.32 12.56 1.04
N ASN A 60 -5.36 13.06 1.78
CA ASN A 60 -4.45 14.09 1.28
C ASN A 60 -3.24 13.54 0.51
N GLY A 61 -3.30 12.28 0.10
CA GLY A 61 -2.20 11.69 -0.67
C GLY A 61 -1.03 11.28 0.19
N LYS A 62 -1.23 11.13 1.48
CA LYS A 62 -0.19 10.72 2.41
C LYS A 62 -0.48 9.33 2.94
N VAL A 63 0.58 8.56 3.18
CA VAL A 63 0.47 7.27 3.84
C VAL A 63 1.38 7.29 5.05
N GLU A 64 0.86 6.86 6.19
CA GLU A 64 1.64 6.79 7.41
C GLU A 64 1.90 5.33 7.74
N ALA A 65 3.11 5.01 8.11
CA ALA A 65 3.47 3.66 8.55
C ALA A 65 3.66 3.66 10.05
N THR A 66 3.09 2.67 10.71
CA THR A 66 3.24 2.48 12.14
C THR A 66 3.83 1.09 12.35
N LEU A 67 4.90 1.01 13.11
CA LEU A 67 5.56 -0.25 13.40
C LEU A 67 5.52 -0.48 14.91
N ASP A 68 4.88 -1.59 15.32
CA ASP A 68 4.75 -1.94 16.75
C ASP A 68 4.20 -0.80 17.61
N GLY A 69 3.24 -0.08 17.05
CA GLY A 69 2.59 1.03 17.75
C GLY A 69 3.30 2.36 17.66
N GLU A 70 4.48 2.41 17.07
CA GLU A 70 5.23 3.65 16.92
C GLU A 70 5.22 4.13 15.49
N SER A 71 5.13 5.44 15.28
CA SER A 71 5.13 5.99 13.94
C SER A 71 6.46 5.72 13.24
N GLY A 72 6.40 5.11 12.09
CA GLY A 72 7.58 4.85 11.29
C GLY A 72 7.81 5.90 10.23
N GLY A 73 6.96 6.92 10.17
CA GLY A 73 7.09 8.00 9.21
C GLY A 73 5.92 8.10 8.27
N GLU A 74 5.95 9.14 7.45
CA GLU A 74 4.89 9.43 6.50
C GLU A 74 5.50 9.64 5.13
N ALA A 75 4.86 9.15 4.11
CA ALA A 75 5.31 9.32 2.73
C ALA A 75 4.14 9.77 1.87
N ASN A 76 4.42 10.05 0.61
CA ASN A 76 3.38 10.38 -0.35
C ASN A 76 2.99 9.12 -1.11
N TYR A 77 1.75 9.03 -1.55
CA TYR A 77 1.38 7.95 -2.43
C TYR A 77 0.56 8.46 -3.60
N THR A 78 0.68 7.77 -4.73
CA THR A 78 -0.12 8.04 -5.91
C THR A 78 -0.59 6.73 -6.49
N VAL A 79 -1.71 6.76 -7.17
CA VAL A 79 -2.29 5.58 -7.81
C VAL A 79 -2.49 5.86 -9.28
N ALA A 80 -2.00 4.98 -10.11
CA ALA A 80 -2.18 5.06 -11.55
C ALA A 80 -2.57 3.66 -12.04
N GLY A 81 -3.86 3.45 -12.33
CA GLY A 81 -4.35 2.13 -12.72
C GLY A 81 -4.16 1.12 -11.60
N ASN A 82 -3.34 0.11 -11.83
CA ASN A 82 -3.05 -0.91 -10.83
C ASN A 82 -1.70 -0.69 -10.14
N THR A 83 -1.10 0.48 -10.32
CA THR A 83 0.21 0.77 -9.76
C THR A 83 0.09 1.76 -8.61
N LEU A 84 0.65 1.39 -7.48
CA LEU A 84 0.74 2.23 -6.30
C LEU A 84 2.19 2.66 -6.16
N THR A 85 2.45 3.95 -6.09
CA THR A 85 3.79 4.48 -5.89
C THR A 85 3.88 5.18 -4.55
N LEU A 86 4.86 4.79 -3.76
CA LEU A 86 5.15 5.43 -2.48
C LEU A 86 6.46 6.18 -2.63
N SER A 87 6.48 7.42 -2.18
CA SER A 87 7.70 8.22 -2.33
C SER A 87 7.85 9.26 -1.23
N ASP A 88 9.09 9.65 -1.00
CA ASP A 88 9.39 10.81 -0.19
C ASP A 88 10.66 11.44 -0.77
N GLU A 89 11.36 12.29 -0.03
CA GLU A 89 12.53 12.97 -0.54
C GLU A 89 13.67 12.01 -0.87
N ASP A 90 13.73 10.88 -0.19
CA ASP A 90 14.85 9.95 -0.30
C ASP A 90 14.56 8.71 -1.12
N PHE A 91 13.32 8.39 -1.39
CA PHE A 91 13.02 7.17 -2.11
C PHE A 91 11.74 7.25 -2.94
N SER A 92 11.62 6.32 -3.87
CA SER A 92 10.40 6.14 -4.64
C SER A 92 10.29 4.65 -4.96
N MET A 93 9.16 4.05 -4.63
CA MET A 93 8.91 2.64 -4.88
C MET A 93 7.54 2.45 -5.49
N SER A 94 7.43 1.57 -6.47
CA SER A 94 6.18 1.28 -7.12
C SER A 94 5.83 -0.19 -6.99
N PHE A 95 4.56 -0.46 -6.74
CA PHE A 95 4.05 -1.81 -6.62
C PHE A 95 2.80 -1.96 -7.46
N GLU A 96 2.52 -3.16 -7.91
CA GLU A 96 1.24 -3.45 -8.48
C GLU A 96 0.37 -3.79 -7.27
N PHE A 97 -0.90 -3.45 -7.30
CA PHE A 97 -1.75 -3.73 -6.17
C PHE A 97 -3.14 -4.15 -6.58
N SER A 98 -3.81 -4.87 -5.70
CA SER A 98 -5.22 -5.12 -5.81
C SER A 98 -5.83 -4.89 -4.43
N VAL A 99 -7.03 -4.38 -4.39
CA VAL A 99 -7.67 -4.02 -3.14
C VAL A 99 -9.16 -4.33 -3.21
N ASN A 100 -9.70 -4.80 -2.09
CA ASN A 100 -11.14 -4.92 -1.93
C ASN A 100 -11.47 -4.40 -0.54
N SER A 101 -12.68 -4.59 -0.07
CA SER A 101 -13.10 -4.01 1.20
C SER A 101 -12.38 -4.56 2.42
N LYS A 102 -11.70 -5.68 2.28
CA LYS A 102 -11.06 -6.36 3.41
C LYS A 102 -9.58 -6.63 3.25
N THR A 103 -9.10 -6.67 2.03
CA THR A 103 -7.74 -7.11 1.76
C THR A 103 -7.04 -6.22 0.74
N LEU A 104 -5.79 -5.90 1.01
CA LEU A 104 -4.92 -5.18 0.10
C LEU A 104 -3.72 -6.08 -0.19
N VAL A 105 -3.41 -6.26 -1.45
CA VAL A 105 -2.25 -7.05 -1.86
C VAL A 105 -1.31 -6.16 -2.66
N LEU A 106 -0.07 -6.08 -2.23
CA LEU A 106 0.97 -5.33 -2.93
C LEU A 106 1.93 -6.33 -3.53
N SER A 107 2.20 -6.21 -4.82
CA SER A 107 3.11 -7.11 -5.52
C SER A 107 4.26 -6.33 -6.11
N GLY A 108 5.45 -6.84 -5.98
CA GLY A 108 6.61 -6.18 -6.54
C GLY A 108 7.90 -6.75 -6.02
N ASN A 109 8.96 -5.98 -6.17
CA ASN A 109 10.27 -6.39 -5.72
C ASN A 109 10.51 -5.81 -4.33
N PHE A 110 10.43 -6.66 -3.32
CA PHE A 110 10.64 -6.24 -1.96
C PHE A 110 12.08 -6.46 -1.49
N GLY A 111 12.97 -6.82 -2.40
CA GLY A 111 14.36 -7.05 -2.05
C GLY A 111 15.01 -5.84 -1.40
N GLU A 112 14.66 -4.65 -1.87
CA GLU A 112 15.21 -3.43 -1.30
C GLU A 112 14.70 -3.20 0.12
N ILE A 113 13.46 -3.58 0.38
CA ILE A 113 12.87 -3.39 1.71
C ILE A 113 13.44 -4.38 2.70
N PHE A 114 13.58 -5.64 2.28
CA PHE A 114 14.06 -6.68 3.17
C PHE A 114 15.55 -6.97 3.04
N GLY A 115 16.24 -6.19 2.19
CA GLY A 115 17.68 -6.29 2.10
C GLY A 115 18.24 -7.54 1.44
N GLY A 116 17.48 -8.22 0.61
CA GLY A 116 17.92 -9.44 -0.03
C GLY A 116 17.98 -9.35 -1.54
N GLU A 117 19.12 -9.68 -2.13
CA GLU A 117 19.25 -9.68 -3.57
C GLU A 117 18.54 -10.85 -4.21
N ASN A 118 18.31 -11.91 -3.45
CA ASN A 118 17.69 -13.12 -3.96
C ASN A 118 16.18 -13.16 -3.76
N ILE A 119 15.60 -12.04 -3.29
CA ILE A 119 14.16 -11.96 -3.04
C ILE A 119 13.49 -11.41 -4.29
N THR A 120 12.65 -12.22 -4.91
CA THR A 120 11.94 -11.82 -6.12
C THR A 120 10.46 -12.18 -6.01
N ASN A 121 9.65 -11.62 -6.91
CA ASN A 121 8.22 -11.93 -6.96
C ASN A 121 7.51 -11.80 -5.61
N GLY A 122 7.78 -10.69 -4.92
CA GLY A 122 7.19 -10.47 -3.61
C GLY A 122 5.72 -10.12 -3.68
N ARG A 123 4.98 -10.57 -2.68
CA ARG A 123 3.56 -10.24 -2.55
C ARG A 123 3.28 -10.07 -1.07
N MET A 124 2.81 -8.90 -0.70
CA MET A 124 2.49 -8.58 0.68
C MET A 124 0.99 -8.45 0.81
N THR A 125 0.41 -9.12 1.80
CA THR A 125 -1.02 -9.07 2.04
C THR A 125 -1.29 -8.30 3.32
N LEU A 126 -2.21 -7.34 3.25
CA LEU A 126 -2.62 -6.55 4.39
C LEU A 126 -4.13 -6.68 4.56
N LYS A 127 -4.58 -6.60 5.79
CA LYS A 127 -6.00 -6.73 6.12
C LYS A 127 -6.54 -5.40 6.65
N LYS A 128 -7.74 -5.08 6.25
CA LYS A 128 -8.39 -3.85 6.69
C LYS A 128 -8.67 -3.87 8.18
N LEU A 129 -8.32 -2.79 8.84
CA LEU A 129 -8.65 -2.63 10.26
C LEU A 129 -10.05 -2.08 10.45
#